data_a2cfb53da5fb75ccbe9b81eeab280e0b
#
_entry.id   a2cfb53da5fb75ccbe9b81eeab280e0b
#
_cell.length_a   1.000
_cell.length_b   1.000
_cell.length_c   1.000
_cell.angle_alpha   90.00
_cell.angle_beta   90.00
_cell.angle_gamma   90.00
#
_symmetry.space_group_name_H-M   'P 1'
#
loop_
_entity.id
_entity.type
_entity.pdbx_description
1 polymer ?
#
loop_
_entity_poly.entity_id
_entity_poly.type
_entity_poly.pdbx_seq_one_letter_code
_entity_poly.pdbx_strand_id
1 'polypeptide(L)'
;TLNGKRIVFKGVNRHEFSSKTGRAVSKEEVLQDIITMKQNNINAIRTCHYPDASGIYELCDRYGLYMIAENNLESHGSWDAASHGLVPKDTIVPGDNMDWEPMMLDRVNSCYQRDKNHPAILIWSVGNESYGGKVIFDMSEKFRAVDPHRLVHYEGIFNDRRYEGTSDMESQMYTSVENIKKFLAGHKEKPFICCEYTHAMGNSCGAMHKYTDLTDTEPRYQGGFIWDYIDQSILKKDRYGQEFQAYGGDCGERPTDYNFSGNGICYGGERDASPKMQEVKFNYQNISVAFEEHSFTVVNKNLFADTSEYQCIVILQKNGTVVKKQKMDTNVAPLSSGSYEIPFVIPEDAEYAVTVSFVLREDTFWAKAGHEVAFGQKVYKKEV
;
A
#
# COMPACT_ATOMS: atom_id res chain seq x y z
N THR A 1 -5.86 6.05 15.04
CA THR A 1 -6.19 4.76 15.68
C THR A 1 -7.48 4.18 15.10
N LEU A 2 -7.60 2.86 15.09
CA LEU A 2 -8.82 2.13 14.75
C LEU A 2 -9.25 1.31 15.98
N ASN A 3 -10.46 1.56 16.47
CA ASN A 3 -10.96 0.91 17.69
C ASN A 3 -9.95 0.97 18.87
N GLY A 4 -9.30 2.11 19.06
CA GLY A 4 -8.30 2.34 20.10
C GLY A 4 -6.91 1.76 19.83
N LYS A 5 -6.70 1.04 18.73
CA LYS A 5 -5.40 0.49 18.34
C LYS A 5 -4.74 1.36 17.28
N ARG A 6 -3.40 1.47 17.34
CA ARG A 6 -2.62 2.15 16.31
C ARG A 6 -2.66 1.35 15.01
N ILE A 7 -3.10 1.96 13.93
CA ILE A 7 -3.09 1.35 12.59
C ILE A 7 -1.76 1.61 11.88
N VAL A 8 -1.30 0.64 11.09
CA VAL A 8 -0.20 0.79 10.14
C VAL A 8 -0.72 0.45 8.75
N PHE A 9 -0.62 1.38 7.83
CA PHE A 9 -1.00 1.15 6.44
C PHE A 9 0.08 0.37 5.72
N LYS A 10 -0.30 -0.77 5.19
CA LYS A 10 0.44 -1.65 4.30
C LYS A 10 -0.26 -1.58 2.95
N GLY A 11 -0.20 -0.41 2.34
CA GLY A 11 -1.10 0.00 1.29
C GLY A 11 -0.52 -0.08 -0.11
N VAL A 12 -1.41 0.05 -1.07
CA VAL A 12 -1.11 0.26 -2.48
C VAL A 12 -1.97 1.39 -3.03
N ASN A 13 -1.41 2.14 -3.98
CA ASN A 13 -2.18 2.99 -4.88
C ASN A 13 -2.75 2.11 -5.98
N ARG A 14 -4.03 2.25 -6.31
CA ARG A 14 -4.66 1.48 -7.35
C ARG A 14 -5.34 2.39 -8.35
N HIS A 15 -4.81 2.45 -9.57
CA HIS A 15 -5.57 2.93 -10.70
C HIS A 15 -6.62 1.91 -11.12
N GLU A 16 -7.80 2.39 -11.47
CA GLU A 16 -8.86 1.55 -12.03
C GLU A 16 -8.59 1.34 -13.52
N PHE A 17 -7.88 0.25 -13.84
CA PHE A 17 -7.39 0.00 -15.18
C PHE A 17 -7.41 -1.49 -15.56
N SER A 18 -7.77 -1.77 -16.81
CA SER A 18 -7.69 -3.10 -17.46
C SER A 18 -6.97 -2.97 -18.79
N SER A 19 -6.06 -3.88 -19.09
CA SER A 19 -5.35 -3.90 -20.37
C SER A 19 -6.26 -4.13 -21.57
N LYS A 20 -7.43 -4.72 -21.36
CA LYS A 20 -8.41 -5.07 -22.39
C LYS A 20 -9.44 -3.97 -22.63
N THR A 21 -9.86 -3.26 -21.58
CA THR A 21 -10.99 -2.33 -21.61
C THR A 21 -10.66 -0.92 -21.07
N GLY A 22 -9.39 -0.64 -20.79
CA GLY A 22 -8.95 0.65 -20.27
C GLY A 22 -9.54 0.94 -18.89
N ARG A 23 -10.26 2.05 -18.76
CA ARG A 23 -10.84 2.52 -17.49
C ARG A 23 -12.15 1.81 -17.10
N ALA A 24 -12.66 0.91 -17.92
CA ALA A 24 -13.88 0.14 -17.64
C ALA A 24 -13.50 -1.27 -17.11
N VAL A 25 -13.23 -1.37 -15.82
CA VAL A 25 -12.79 -2.60 -15.16
C VAL A 25 -13.99 -3.45 -14.76
N SER A 26 -13.94 -4.76 -15.05
CA SER A 26 -15.00 -5.70 -14.67
C SER A 26 -15.00 -6.00 -13.16
N LYS A 27 -16.14 -6.47 -12.65
CA LYS A 27 -16.25 -6.90 -11.24
C LYS A 27 -15.34 -8.06 -10.92
N GLU A 28 -15.13 -8.96 -11.87
CA GLU A 28 -14.24 -10.13 -11.76
C GLU A 28 -12.79 -9.69 -11.64
N GLU A 29 -12.35 -8.71 -12.43
CA GLU A 29 -11.00 -8.14 -12.34
C GLU A 29 -10.79 -7.44 -10.99
N VAL A 30 -11.76 -6.67 -10.53
CA VAL A 30 -11.68 -6.02 -9.20
C VAL A 30 -11.61 -7.06 -8.08
N LEU A 31 -12.40 -8.13 -8.16
CA LEU A 31 -12.35 -9.22 -7.19
C LEU A 31 -10.99 -9.93 -7.19
N GLN A 32 -10.42 -10.18 -8.37
CA GLN A 32 -9.08 -10.75 -8.49
C GLN A 32 -8.03 -9.86 -7.81
N ASP A 33 -8.09 -8.54 -8.01
CA ASP A 33 -7.19 -7.58 -7.35
C ASP A 33 -7.30 -7.69 -5.82
N ILE A 34 -8.52 -7.68 -5.28
CA ILE A 34 -8.77 -7.77 -3.83
C ILE A 34 -8.21 -9.08 -3.26
N ILE A 35 -8.44 -10.20 -3.92
CA ILE A 35 -7.92 -11.51 -3.51
C ILE A 35 -6.39 -11.50 -3.53
N THR A 36 -5.78 -11.01 -4.60
CA THR A 36 -4.32 -10.90 -4.72
C THR A 36 -3.72 -10.03 -3.62
N MET A 37 -4.37 -8.90 -3.31
CA MET A 37 -3.93 -8.02 -2.20
C MET A 37 -3.97 -8.77 -0.85
N LYS A 38 -5.06 -9.46 -0.55
CA LYS A 38 -5.21 -10.24 0.69
C LYS A 38 -4.17 -11.34 0.80
N GLN A 39 -3.88 -12.05 -0.30
CA GLN A 39 -2.88 -13.12 -0.35
C GLN A 39 -1.45 -12.62 -0.16
N ASN A 40 -1.22 -11.32 -0.34
CA ASN A 40 0.10 -10.69 -0.24
C ASN A 40 0.21 -9.65 0.88
N ASN A 41 -0.61 -9.78 1.92
CA ASN A 41 -0.54 -8.98 3.16
C ASN A 41 -0.80 -7.47 2.97
N ILE A 42 -1.35 -7.06 1.84
CA ILE A 42 -1.77 -5.68 1.61
C ILE A 42 -3.06 -5.46 2.39
N ASN A 43 -3.12 -4.41 3.21
CA ASN A 43 -4.26 -4.12 4.07
C ASN A 43 -5.02 -2.84 3.71
N ALA A 44 -4.52 -2.05 2.76
CA ALA A 44 -5.11 -0.76 2.44
C ALA A 44 -4.98 -0.41 0.95
N ILE A 45 -5.95 0.37 0.47
CA ILE A 45 -5.99 0.90 -0.90
C ILE A 45 -6.16 2.42 -0.82
N ARG A 46 -5.39 3.16 -1.62
CA ARG A 46 -5.71 4.53 -2.00
C ARG A 46 -6.28 4.51 -3.41
N THR A 47 -7.49 5.04 -3.58
CA THR A 47 -8.14 5.12 -4.90
C THR A 47 -7.55 6.29 -5.67
N CYS A 48 -6.41 6.09 -6.29
CA CYS A 48 -5.66 7.14 -6.97
C CYS A 48 -6.19 7.35 -8.40
N HIS A 49 -6.52 8.56 -8.86
CA HIS A 49 -6.68 9.82 -8.10
C HIS A 49 -8.10 10.32 -8.32
N TYR A 50 -9.07 9.49 -8.05
CA TYR A 50 -10.51 9.68 -8.29
C TYR A 50 -11.31 8.60 -7.57
N PRO A 51 -12.62 8.81 -7.36
CA PRO A 51 -13.49 7.74 -6.88
C PRO A 51 -13.56 6.59 -7.91
N ASP A 52 -13.27 5.37 -7.45
CA ASP A 52 -13.40 4.14 -8.25
C ASP A 52 -14.87 3.75 -8.46
N ALA A 53 -15.14 2.73 -9.27
CA ALA A 53 -16.46 2.13 -9.40
C ALA A 53 -16.97 1.58 -8.06
N SER A 54 -18.28 1.67 -7.80
CA SER A 54 -18.87 1.38 -6.48
C SER A 54 -18.55 -0.02 -5.94
N GLY A 55 -18.36 -1.00 -6.81
CA GLY A 55 -18.12 -2.38 -6.41
C GLY A 55 -16.87 -2.62 -5.59
N ILE A 56 -15.82 -1.80 -5.73
CA ILE A 56 -14.59 -1.99 -4.95
C ILE A 56 -14.81 -1.66 -3.47
N TYR A 57 -15.65 -0.68 -3.15
CA TYR A 57 -15.93 -0.29 -1.77
C TYR A 57 -16.66 -1.42 -1.03
N GLU A 58 -17.65 -2.06 -1.66
CA GLU A 58 -18.31 -3.24 -1.12
C GLU A 58 -17.35 -4.42 -0.90
N LEU A 59 -16.44 -4.63 -1.83
CA LEU A 59 -15.41 -5.67 -1.70
C LEU A 59 -14.43 -5.36 -0.57
N CYS A 60 -14.01 -4.10 -0.41
CA CYS A 60 -13.15 -3.69 0.70
C CYS A 60 -13.86 -3.87 2.05
N ASP A 61 -15.14 -3.53 2.15
CA ASP A 61 -15.96 -3.78 3.34
C ASP A 61 -16.01 -5.28 3.67
N ARG A 62 -16.24 -6.12 2.68
CA ARG A 62 -16.38 -7.57 2.84
C ARG A 62 -15.08 -8.29 3.14
N TYR A 63 -13.98 -7.91 2.46
CA TYR A 63 -12.68 -8.56 2.57
C TYR A 63 -11.78 -7.94 3.64
N GLY A 64 -12.19 -6.83 4.25
CA GLY A 64 -11.45 -6.16 5.31
C GLY A 64 -10.19 -5.45 4.82
N LEU A 65 -10.30 -4.63 3.77
CA LEU A 65 -9.26 -3.71 3.33
C LEU A 65 -9.64 -2.28 3.76
N TYR A 66 -8.69 -1.54 4.29
CA TYR A 66 -8.87 -0.13 4.62
C TYR A 66 -8.75 0.73 3.36
N MET A 67 -9.42 1.88 3.36
CA MET A 67 -9.42 2.77 2.21
C MET A 67 -9.07 4.20 2.59
N ILE A 68 -8.20 4.82 1.78
CA ILE A 68 -8.17 6.26 1.55
C ILE A 68 -8.96 6.49 0.27
N ALA A 69 -10.18 7.01 0.40
CA ALA A 69 -11.04 7.30 -0.74
C ALA A 69 -10.75 8.70 -1.27
N GLU A 70 -10.24 8.78 -2.50
CA GLU A 70 -9.76 10.04 -3.07
C GLU A 70 -10.79 10.67 -3.98
N ASN A 71 -11.00 11.95 -3.77
CA ASN A 71 -11.83 12.81 -4.59
C ASN A 71 -11.14 13.09 -5.94
N ASN A 72 -11.92 13.40 -6.95
CA ASN A 72 -11.41 13.69 -8.29
C ASN A 72 -10.82 15.12 -8.35
N LEU A 73 -9.56 15.24 -8.01
CA LEU A 73 -8.77 16.45 -8.20
C LEU A 73 -7.33 16.08 -8.51
N GLU A 74 -6.86 16.49 -9.67
CA GLU A 74 -5.46 16.54 -10.05
C GLU A 74 -5.23 17.66 -11.08
N SER A 75 -4.30 18.56 -10.78
CA SER A 75 -4.00 19.72 -11.64
C SER A 75 -2.48 19.92 -11.81
N HIS A 76 -1.72 18.82 -11.79
CA HIS A 76 -0.25 18.78 -11.81
C HIS A 76 0.34 19.72 -12.87
N GLY A 77 -0.13 19.64 -14.12
CA GLY A 77 0.41 20.45 -15.21
C GLY A 77 0.35 21.97 -14.98
N SER A 78 -0.62 22.45 -14.19
CA SER A 78 -0.75 23.89 -13.91
C SER A 78 0.34 24.40 -12.96
N TRP A 79 0.64 23.67 -11.89
CA TRP A 79 1.64 24.11 -10.93
C TRP A 79 3.07 23.70 -11.35
N ASP A 80 3.23 22.64 -12.11
CA ASP A 80 4.52 22.25 -12.66
C ASP A 80 5.10 23.35 -13.54
N ALA A 81 4.31 23.85 -14.50
CA ALA A 81 4.68 24.99 -15.31
C ALA A 81 5.04 26.24 -14.48
N ALA A 82 4.28 26.51 -13.42
CA ALA A 82 4.53 27.63 -12.51
C ALA A 82 5.81 27.44 -11.67
N SER A 83 6.09 26.23 -11.21
CA SER A 83 7.30 25.91 -10.44
C SER A 83 8.58 26.02 -11.26
N HIS A 84 8.49 25.75 -12.56
CA HIS A 84 9.59 25.99 -13.53
C HIS A 84 9.69 27.44 -14.02
N GLY A 85 8.83 28.34 -13.53
CA GLY A 85 8.84 29.73 -13.92
C GLY A 85 8.36 30.01 -15.34
N LEU A 86 7.67 29.07 -15.96
CA LEU A 86 7.13 29.19 -17.32
C LEU A 86 5.84 30.03 -17.35
N VAL A 87 5.12 30.04 -16.25
CA VAL A 87 3.89 30.84 -16.04
C VAL A 87 3.86 31.42 -14.63
N PRO A 88 3.07 32.48 -14.36
CA PRO A 88 2.92 33.04 -13.05
C PRO A 88 2.26 32.05 -12.06
N LYS A 89 2.58 32.16 -10.76
CA LYS A 89 2.00 31.26 -9.72
C LYS A 89 0.50 31.40 -9.53
N ASP A 90 -0.09 32.55 -9.88
CA ASP A 90 -1.55 32.77 -9.82
C ASP A 90 -2.32 32.00 -10.91
N THR A 91 -1.63 31.37 -11.84
CA THR A 91 -2.22 30.45 -12.84
C THR A 91 -2.41 29.03 -12.31
N ILE A 92 -1.92 28.71 -11.10
CA ILE A 92 -2.14 27.42 -10.46
C ILE A 92 -3.62 27.23 -10.16
N VAL A 93 -4.18 26.09 -10.60
CA VAL A 93 -5.57 25.76 -10.38
C VAL A 93 -5.71 24.54 -9.44
N PRO A 94 -6.71 24.52 -8.53
CA PRO A 94 -7.62 25.63 -8.25
C PRO A 94 -6.96 26.80 -7.47
N GLY A 95 -5.89 26.56 -6.70
CA GLY A 95 -5.15 27.56 -5.95
C GLY A 95 -6.05 28.43 -5.04
N ASP A 96 -5.85 29.74 -5.14
CA ASP A 96 -6.66 30.75 -4.42
C ASP A 96 -7.79 31.32 -5.33
N ASN A 97 -8.00 30.77 -6.53
CA ASN A 97 -9.03 31.27 -7.44
C ASN A 97 -10.41 30.69 -7.07
N MET A 98 -11.21 31.54 -6.43
CA MET A 98 -12.54 31.17 -5.92
C MET A 98 -13.57 30.86 -7.01
N ASP A 99 -13.30 31.15 -8.28
CA ASP A 99 -14.19 30.73 -9.38
C ASP A 99 -14.26 29.21 -9.52
N TRP A 100 -13.23 28.50 -9.05
CA TRP A 100 -13.20 27.02 -9.03
C TRP A 100 -13.95 26.40 -7.84
N GLU A 101 -14.15 27.17 -6.76
CA GLU A 101 -14.68 26.63 -5.50
C GLU A 101 -16.00 25.89 -5.66
N PRO A 102 -17.04 26.45 -6.33
CA PRO A 102 -18.34 25.77 -6.41
C PRO A 102 -18.25 24.36 -7.03
N MET A 103 -17.46 24.21 -8.10
CA MET A 103 -17.27 22.93 -8.77
C MET A 103 -16.46 21.96 -7.91
N MET A 104 -15.45 22.45 -7.20
CA MET A 104 -14.62 21.62 -6.34
C MET A 104 -15.39 21.12 -5.12
N LEU A 105 -16.22 21.95 -4.52
CA LEU A 105 -17.12 21.56 -3.42
C LEU A 105 -18.22 20.59 -3.87
N ASP A 106 -18.68 20.70 -5.12
CA ASP A 106 -19.64 19.72 -5.70
C ASP A 106 -18.98 18.35 -5.88
N ARG A 107 -17.72 18.28 -6.33
CA ARG A 107 -16.98 17.02 -6.41
C ARG A 107 -16.85 16.34 -5.03
N VAL A 108 -16.51 17.11 -3.99
CA VAL A 108 -16.44 16.62 -2.61
C VAL A 108 -17.80 16.06 -2.17
N ASN A 109 -18.87 16.82 -2.41
CA ASN A 109 -20.22 16.38 -2.06
C ASN A 109 -20.61 15.10 -2.80
N SER A 110 -20.35 15.01 -4.08
CA SER A 110 -20.65 13.83 -4.90
C SER A 110 -19.89 12.60 -4.43
N CYS A 111 -18.58 12.73 -4.14
CA CYS A 111 -17.75 11.68 -3.59
C CYS A 111 -18.31 11.18 -2.25
N TYR A 112 -18.57 12.09 -1.32
CA TYR A 112 -19.11 11.76 0.00
C TYR A 112 -20.49 11.11 -0.08
N GLN A 113 -21.45 11.71 -0.78
CA GLN A 113 -22.84 11.21 -0.84
C GLN A 113 -22.93 9.80 -1.42
N ARG A 114 -22.08 9.49 -2.40
CA ARG A 114 -22.04 8.16 -3.00
C ARG A 114 -21.51 7.11 -2.03
N ASP A 115 -20.40 7.40 -1.33
CA ASP A 115 -19.57 6.38 -0.68
C ASP A 115 -19.60 6.43 0.86
N LYS A 116 -20.30 7.36 1.48
CA LYS A 116 -20.31 7.60 2.94
C LYS A 116 -20.67 6.40 3.81
N ASN A 117 -21.39 5.42 3.26
CA ASN A 117 -21.88 4.26 4.01
C ASN A 117 -20.88 3.07 4.03
N HIS A 118 -19.69 3.23 3.45
CA HIS A 118 -18.69 2.18 3.43
C HIS A 118 -17.76 2.26 4.62
N PRO A 119 -17.80 1.29 5.57
CA PRO A 119 -16.93 1.30 6.75
C PRO A 119 -15.44 1.07 6.42
N ALA A 120 -15.12 0.54 5.25
CA ALA A 120 -13.74 0.41 4.78
C ALA A 120 -13.04 1.76 4.62
N ILE A 121 -13.78 2.83 4.32
CA ILE A 121 -13.22 4.18 4.19
C ILE A 121 -12.87 4.72 5.57
N LEU A 122 -11.59 4.87 5.84
CA LEU A 122 -11.08 5.48 7.06
C LEU A 122 -10.73 6.95 6.89
N ILE A 123 -10.39 7.35 5.68
CA ILE A 123 -9.86 8.67 5.36
C ILE A 123 -10.46 9.14 4.03
N TRP A 124 -10.95 10.38 4.00
CA TRP A 124 -11.28 11.08 2.78
C TRP A 124 -10.05 11.83 2.27
N SER A 125 -9.69 11.66 1.01
CA SER A 125 -8.61 12.43 0.40
C SER A 125 -9.17 13.48 -0.54
N VAL A 126 -8.65 14.70 -0.41
CA VAL A 126 -9.12 15.84 -1.20
C VAL A 126 -8.73 15.71 -2.67
N GLY A 127 -7.57 15.12 -2.94
CA GLY A 127 -7.05 14.93 -4.29
C GLY A 127 -5.55 14.68 -4.30
N ASN A 128 -4.96 14.86 -5.48
CA ASN A 128 -3.56 14.59 -5.75
C ASN A 128 -2.92 15.78 -6.47
N GLU A 129 -1.63 16.00 -6.23
CA GLU A 129 -0.69 16.88 -6.96
C GLU A 129 -1.31 18.16 -7.53
N SER A 130 -2.02 18.91 -6.69
CA SER A 130 -2.70 20.15 -7.05
C SER A 130 -2.16 21.37 -6.30
N TYR A 131 -0.91 21.28 -5.83
CA TYR A 131 -0.17 22.31 -5.09
C TYR A 131 -0.79 22.60 -3.72
N GLY A 132 -1.72 23.56 -3.64
CA GLY A 132 -2.39 24.01 -2.42
C GLY A 132 -3.30 25.19 -2.69
N GLY A 133 -3.61 25.97 -1.68
CA GLY A 133 -4.42 27.16 -1.78
C GLY A 133 -5.74 27.07 -1.05
N LYS A 134 -6.48 28.18 -1.05
CA LYS A 134 -7.74 28.36 -0.32
C LYS A 134 -8.82 27.38 -0.75
N VAL A 135 -8.96 27.13 -2.04
CA VAL A 135 -10.01 26.24 -2.55
C VAL A 135 -9.82 24.81 -2.06
N ILE A 136 -8.57 24.28 -2.05
CA ILE A 136 -8.27 22.94 -1.55
C ILE A 136 -8.52 22.86 -0.02
N PHE A 137 -8.18 23.92 0.70
CA PHE A 137 -8.52 24.02 2.12
C PHE A 137 -10.04 23.95 2.33
N ASP A 138 -10.83 24.70 1.57
CA ASP A 138 -12.29 24.70 1.68
C ASP A 138 -12.90 23.32 1.31
N MET A 139 -12.30 22.60 0.36
CA MET A 139 -12.69 21.21 0.09
C MET A 139 -12.49 20.31 1.31
N SER A 140 -11.37 20.47 2.04
CA SER A 140 -11.11 19.69 3.26
C SER A 140 -12.11 20.05 4.38
N GLU A 141 -12.42 21.33 4.57
CA GLU A 141 -13.42 21.78 5.51
C GLU A 141 -14.83 21.27 5.16
N LYS A 142 -15.14 21.16 3.85
CA LYS A 142 -16.40 20.54 3.40
C LYS A 142 -16.48 19.07 3.80
N PHE A 143 -15.42 18.28 3.64
CA PHE A 143 -15.40 16.89 4.12
C PHE A 143 -15.62 16.83 5.63
N ARG A 144 -14.94 17.64 6.42
CA ARG A 144 -15.10 17.70 7.89
C ARG A 144 -16.52 18.09 8.31
N ALA A 145 -17.14 19.02 7.58
CA ALA A 145 -18.50 19.47 7.86
C ALA A 145 -19.56 18.39 7.63
N VAL A 146 -19.37 17.52 6.62
CA VAL A 146 -20.32 16.44 6.29
C VAL A 146 -19.99 15.12 6.97
N ASP A 147 -18.73 14.91 7.37
CA ASP A 147 -18.25 13.71 8.05
C ASP A 147 -17.23 14.07 9.16
N PRO A 148 -17.70 14.42 10.35
CA PRO A 148 -16.81 14.80 11.45
C PRO A 148 -16.07 13.63 12.09
N HIS A 149 -16.30 12.39 11.63
CA HIS A 149 -15.74 11.18 12.23
C HIS A 149 -14.54 10.63 11.49
N ARG A 150 -14.46 10.83 10.16
CA ARG A 150 -13.34 10.38 9.35
C ARG A 150 -12.30 11.48 9.19
N LEU A 151 -11.04 11.05 9.08
CA LEU A 151 -9.94 11.95 8.84
C LEU A 151 -9.94 12.45 7.39
N VAL A 152 -9.30 13.60 7.18
CA VAL A 152 -9.11 14.20 5.85
C VAL A 152 -7.63 14.23 5.52
N HIS A 153 -7.31 13.82 4.31
CA HIS A 153 -5.97 13.70 3.75
C HIS A 153 -5.80 14.64 2.56
N TYR A 154 -4.64 15.24 2.47
CA TYR A 154 -4.09 15.87 1.26
C TYR A 154 -2.57 15.88 1.34
N GLU A 155 -1.86 15.42 0.28
CA GLU A 155 -0.41 15.31 0.30
C GLU A 155 0.33 16.64 0.06
N GLY A 156 -0.32 17.58 -0.61
CA GLY A 156 0.31 18.84 -1.04
C GLY A 156 0.44 19.92 0.02
N ILE A 157 0.15 19.67 1.30
CA ILE A 157 0.20 20.71 2.35
C ILE A 157 1.58 21.33 2.51
N PHE A 158 2.65 20.61 2.19
CA PHE A 158 4.03 21.14 2.24
C PHE A 158 4.32 22.18 1.16
N ASN A 159 3.55 22.22 0.10
CA ASN A 159 3.69 23.24 -0.96
C ASN A 159 3.13 24.59 -0.52
N ASP A 160 2.10 24.60 0.33
CA ASP A 160 1.45 25.82 0.81
C ASP A 160 1.09 25.72 2.29
N ARG A 161 2.06 26.02 3.15
CA ARG A 161 1.94 25.96 4.60
C ARG A 161 0.98 27.00 5.20
N ARG A 162 0.41 27.91 4.40
CA ARG A 162 -0.68 28.78 4.86
C ARG A 162 -1.91 27.97 5.28
N TYR A 163 -2.08 26.79 4.70
CA TYR A 163 -3.24 25.91 4.89
C TYR A 163 -2.85 24.53 5.43
N GLU A 164 -1.98 24.47 6.42
CA GLU A 164 -1.58 23.19 7.04
C GLU A 164 -2.76 22.37 7.59
N GLY A 165 -3.87 23.04 7.95
CA GLY A 165 -5.11 22.42 8.38
C GLY A 165 -5.83 21.60 7.31
N THR A 166 -5.43 21.68 6.04
CA THR A 166 -6.03 20.92 4.95
C THR A 166 -5.97 19.40 5.17
N SER A 167 -4.89 18.90 5.77
CA SER A 167 -4.73 17.47 6.06
C SER A 167 -4.56 17.21 7.56
N ASP A 168 -5.15 16.14 8.06
CA ASP A 168 -5.02 15.69 9.45
C ASP A 168 -3.69 14.94 9.71
N MET A 169 -2.92 14.68 8.67
CA MET A 169 -1.61 14.06 8.71
C MET A 169 -0.63 14.78 7.78
N GLU A 170 0.65 14.71 8.09
CA GLU A 170 1.67 14.98 7.08
C GLU A 170 1.69 13.82 6.10
N SER A 171 1.58 14.11 4.83
CA SER A 171 1.62 13.13 3.77
C SER A 171 2.55 13.63 2.67
N GLN A 172 3.45 12.78 2.25
CA GLN A 172 4.42 13.10 1.20
C GLN A 172 4.63 11.89 0.30
N MET A 173 5.18 12.15 -0.89
CA MET A 173 5.52 11.13 -1.87
C MET A 173 7.03 10.88 -1.87
N TYR A 174 7.43 9.61 -1.93
CA TYR A 174 8.83 9.19 -2.12
C TYR A 174 9.85 9.76 -1.14
N THR A 175 9.39 10.21 0.01
CA THR A 175 10.25 10.78 1.05
C THR A 175 11.10 9.66 1.67
N SER A 176 12.42 9.88 1.73
CA SER A 176 13.33 8.91 2.32
C SER A 176 13.07 8.74 3.83
N VAL A 177 13.35 7.54 4.36
CA VAL A 177 13.22 7.24 5.80
C VAL A 177 13.98 8.26 6.66
N GLU A 178 15.16 8.70 6.20
CA GLU A 178 15.94 9.71 6.90
C GLU A 178 15.21 11.05 6.99
N ASN A 179 14.60 11.49 5.90
CA ASN A 179 13.84 12.74 5.86
C ASN A 179 12.54 12.65 6.67
N ILE A 180 11.87 11.50 6.68
CA ILE A 180 10.71 11.25 7.55
C ILE A 180 11.12 11.41 9.02
N LYS A 181 12.23 10.77 9.44
CA LYS A 181 12.75 10.90 10.81
C LYS A 181 13.09 12.36 11.17
N LYS A 182 13.73 13.09 10.25
CA LYS A 182 14.04 14.52 10.45
C LYS A 182 12.77 15.34 10.62
N PHE A 183 11.77 15.12 9.78
CA PHE A 183 10.49 15.81 9.87
C PHE A 183 9.84 15.54 11.23
N LEU A 184 9.68 14.29 11.61
CA LEU A 184 9.02 13.87 12.86
C LEU A 184 9.77 14.31 14.12
N ALA A 185 11.08 14.51 14.06
CA ALA A 185 11.85 15.08 15.16
C ALA A 185 11.52 16.54 15.44
N GLY A 186 11.22 17.31 14.37
CA GLY A 186 10.90 18.74 14.45
C GLY A 186 9.40 19.06 14.57
N HIS A 187 8.50 18.14 14.21
CA HIS A 187 7.06 18.33 14.16
C HIS A 187 6.36 17.23 14.96
N LYS A 188 5.52 17.61 15.91
CA LYS A 188 4.90 16.67 16.86
C LYS A 188 3.39 16.59 16.76
N GLU A 189 2.78 17.45 15.98
CA GLU A 189 1.33 17.65 15.95
C GLU A 189 0.58 16.61 15.13
N LYS A 190 1.23 16.09 14.07
CA LYS A 190 0.59 15.18 13.10
C LYS A 190 1.36 13.88 12.95
N PRO A 191 0.67 12.76 12.68
CA PRO A 191 1.32 11.55 12.17
C PRO A 191 1.80 11.77 10.73
N PHE A 192 2.68 10.90 10.26
CA PHE A 192 3.22 10.91 8.91
C PHE A 192 2.82 9.64 8.15
N ILE A 193 2.38 9.77 6.91
CA ILE A 193 2.23 8.67 5.95
C ILE A 193 2.97 9.00 4.65
N CYS A 194 3.45 7.97 3.94
CA CYS A 194 3.85 8.10 2.54
C CYS A 194 2.65 7.70 1.66
N CYS A 195 1.95 8.68 1.10
CA CYS A 195 0.83 8.36 0.21
C CYS A 195 1.28 7.68 -1.10
N GLU A 196 2.56 7.85 -1.47
CA GLU A 196 3.23 7.12 -2.52
C GLU A 196 4.69 6.83 -2.12
N TYR A 197 5.12 5.58 -2.26
CA TYR A 197 6.50 5.20 -1.99
C TYR A 197 6.90 3.92 -2.75
N THR A 198 8.19 3.58 -2.70
CA THR A 198 8.73 2.36 -3.32
C THR A 198 8.27 2.14 -4.76
N HIS A 199 8.37 3.21 -5.59
CA HIS A 199 7.94 3.21 -6.99
C HIS A 199 8.39 1.94 -7.71
N ALA A 200 7.42 1.19 -8.29
CA ALA A 200 7.63 -0.17 -8.74
C ALA A 200 7.90 -0.32 -10.26
N MET A 201 8.24 0.76 -10.95
CA MET A 201 8.57 0.72 -12.37
C MET A 201 9.83 -0.11 -12.63
N GLY A 202 9.76 -1.07 -13.55
CA GLY A 202 10.88 -1.90 -13.93
C GLY A 202 11.42 -2.75 -12.78
N ASN A 203 12.73 -2.89 -12.67
CA ASN A 203 13.41 -3.62 -11.59
C ASN A 203 13.66 -2.71 -10.39
N SER A 204 12.62 -2.48 -9.61
CA SER A 204 12.60 -1.58 -8.46
C SER A 204 11.72 -2.12 -7.31
N CYS A 205 11.16 -1.28 -6.46
CA CYS A 205 10.39 -1.67 -5.27
C CYS A 205 11.25 -2.39 -4.20
N GLY A 206 12.56 -2.17 -4.21
CA GLY A 206 13.47 -2.72 -3.21
C GLY A 206 13.63 -1.84 -1.97
N ALA A 207 14.33 -2.38 -0.98
CA ALA A 207 14.60 -1.70 0.30
C ALA A 207 13.35 -1.28 1.08
N MET A 208 12.21 -1.92 0.84
CA MET A 208 10.95 -1.67 1.56
C MET A 208 11.08 -1.83 3.07
N HIS A 209 11.94 -2.77 3.51
CA HIS A 209 12.18 -3.02 4.93
C HIS A 209 12.52 -1.75 5.71
N LYS A 210 13.23 -0.79 5.11
CA LYS A 210 13.58 0.47 5.80
C LYS A 210 12.34 1.25 6.24
N TYR A 211 11.28 1.22 5.44
CA TYR A 211 10.01 1.88 5.74
C TYR A 211 9.16 1.04 6.71
N THR A 212 9.09 -0.27 6.51
CA THR A 212 8.32 -1.13 7.41
C THR A 212 8.96 -1.23 8.80
N ASP A 213 10.30 -1.29 8.90
CA ASP A 213 11.02 -1.23 10.18
C ASP A 213 10.80 0.13 10.90
N LEU A 214 10.66 1.21 10.14
CA LEU A 214 10.34 2.51 10.72
C LEU A 214 8.97 2.51 11.42
N THR A 215 7.99 1.76 10.91
CA THR A 215 6.68 1.65 11.57
C THR A 215 6.76 0.98 12.95
N ASP A 216 7.76 0.16 13.19
CA ASP A 216 7.98 -0.52 14.47
C ASP A 216 8.68 0.38 15.50
N THR A 217 9.44 1.39 15.04
CA THR A 217 10.31 2.22 15.89
C THR A 217 9.83 3.65 16.05
N GLU A 218 9.04 4.18 15.11
CA GLU A 218 8.46 5.54 15.16
C GLU A 218 6.92 5.48 15.16
N PRO A 219 6.29 5.63 16.32
CA PRO A 219 4.83 5.48 16.45
C PRO A 219 3.99 6.44 15.59
N ARG A 220 4.55 7.58 15.22
CA ARG A 220 3.86 8.59 14.39
C ARG A 220 4.02 8.35 12.90
N TYR A 221 4.91 7.45 12.48
CA TYR A 221 4.95 7.00 11.09
C TYR A 221 3.98 5.82 10.92
N GLN A 222 2.93 6.03 10.16
CA GLN A 222 1.82 5.08 10.05
C GLN A 222 1.81 4.28 8.73
N GLY A 223 2.97 4.17 8.07
CA GLY A 223 3.13 3.35 6.88
C GLY A 223 2.92 4.13 5.58
N GLY A 224 2.55 3.45 4.52
CA GLY A 224 2.44 4.05 3.20
C GLY A 224 1.73 3.17 2.17
N PHE A 225 1.68 3.71 0.94
CA PHE A 225 1.00 3.13 -0.20
C PHE A 225 1.97 3.03 -1.38
N ILE A 226 2.21 1.81 -1.85
CA ILE A 226 3.14 1.55 -2.97
C ILE A 226 2.61 2.21 -4.23
N TRP A 227 3.45 2.86 -5.00
CA TRP A 227 3.17 3.26 -6.37
C TRP A 227 3.73 2.24 -7.35
N ASP A 228 2.89 1.43 -8.10
CA ASP A 228 1.48 1.27 -7.82
C ASP A 228 1.08 -0.22 -7.93
N TYR A 229 -0.21 -0.51 -7.91
CA TYR A 229 -0.70 -1.88 -7.87
C TYR A 229 -0.56 -2.61 -9.20
N ILE A 230 -0.93 -1.99 -10.32
CA ILE A 230 -1.02 -2.68 -11.61
C ILE A 230 -0.51 -1.83 -12.76
N ASP A 231 0.21 -2.43 -13.70
CA ASP A 231 0.62 -1.77 -14.94
C ASP A 231 -0.59 -1.27 -15.72
N GLN A 232 -0.56 0.00 -16.16
CA GLN A 232 -1.57 0.58 -17.04
C GLN A 232 -1.17 0.36 -18.52
N SER A 233 -0.93 -0.89 -18.89
CA SER A 233 -0.64 -1.29 -20.27
C SER A 233 -1.92 -1.62 -21.03
N ILE A 234 -1.87 -1.50 -22.37
CA ILE A 234 -3.00 -1.82 -23.25
C ILE A 234 -2.62 -3.00 -24.13
N LEU A 235 -3.49 -4.01 -24.17
CA LEU A 235 -3.29 -5.18 -25.03
C LEU A 235 -3.43 -4.79 -26.50
N LYS A 236 -2.35 -4.97 -27.28
CA LYS A 236 -2.30 -4.69 -28.71
C LYS A 236 -1.74 -5.89 -29.48
N LYS A 237 -1.90 -5.86 -30.79
CA LYS A 237 -1.24 -6.80 -31.70
C LYS A 237 -0.21 -6.07 -32.54
N ASP A 238 0.95 -6.67 -32.68
CA ASP A 238 1.97 -6.19 -33.61
C ASP A 238 1.59 -6.46 -35.06
N ARG A 239 2.47 -6.06 -35.99
CA ARG A 239 2.26 -6.28 -37.44
C ARG A 239 2.22 -7.75 -37.87
N TYR A 240 2.60 -8.66 -37.00
CA TYR A 240 2.57 -10.10 -37.25
C TYR A 240 1.38 -10.79 -36.55
N GLY A 241 0.52 -10.01 -35.87
CA GLY A 241 -0.63 -10.50 -35.12
C GLY A 241 -0.30 -11.03 -33.73
N GLN A 242 0.92 -10.85 -33.24
CA GLN A 242 1.35 -11.25 -31.88
C GLN A 242 0.85 -10.23 -30.86
N GLU A 243 0.23 -10.72 -29.81
CA GLU A 243 -0.23 -9.87 -28.70
C GLU A 243 0.93 -9.40 -27.83
N PHE A 244 0.88 -8.15 -27.41
CA PHE A 244 1.84 -7.55 -26.47
C PHE A 244 1.18 -6.46 -25.62
N GLN A 245 1.78 -6.15 -24.47
CA GLN A 245 1.36 -5.07 -23.59
C GLN A 245 2.00 -3.76 -24.05
N ALA A 246 1.18 -2.89 -24.61
CA ALA A 246 1.60 -1.62 -25.15
C ALA A 246 1.65 -0.52 -24.06
N TYR A 247 2.56 0.41 -24.22
CA TYR A 247 2.70 1.60 -23.39
C TYR A 247 2.86 2.87 -24.25
N GLY A 248 3.19 3.99 -23.60
CA GLY A 248 3.27 5.29 -24.28
C GLY A 248 4.16 5.31 -25.52
N GLY A 249 3.61 5.80 -26.63
CA GLY A 249 4.23 5.84 -27.96
C GLY A 249 3.87 4.68 -28.88
N ASP A 250 3.42 3.55 -28.34
CA ASP A 250 3.03 2.37 -29.14
C ASP A 250 1.74 2.58 -29.94
N CYS A 251 0.95 3.60 -29.60
CA CYS A 251 -0.22 4.04 -30.37
C CYS A 251 0.11 5.13 -31.42
N GLY A 252 1.37 5.51 -31.53
CA GLY A 252 1.83 6.54 -32.45
C GLY A 252 1.73 7.98 -31.93
N GLU A 253 1.32 8.17 -30.68
CA GLU A 253 1.21 9.47 -30.05
C GLU A 253 2.58 10.08 -29.70
N ARG A 254 2.67 11.42 -29.78
CA ARG A 254 3.83 12.22 -29.38
C ARG A 254 3.32 13.59 -28.87
N PRO A 255 3.87 14.12 -27.78
CA PRO A 255 4.87 13.53 -26.88
C PRO A 255 4.33 12.31 -26.10
N THR A 256 5.23 11.57 -25.43
CA THR A 256 4.87 10.39 -24.62
C THR A 256 5.87 10.19 -23.49
N ASP A 257 5.43 9.61 -22.38
CA ASP A 257 6.25 9.20 -21.25
C ASP A 257 6.75 7.74 -21.34
N TYR A 258 6.60 7.10 -22.50
CA TYR A 258 7.05 5.74 -22.81
C TYR A 258 6.52 4.71 -21.80
N ASN A 259 7.41 3.93 -21.17
CA ASN A 259 7.07 2.87 -20.22
C ASN A 259 6.69 3.37 -18.80
N PHE A 260 6.41 4.63 -18.61
CA PHE A 260 6.08 5.20 -17.30
C PHE A 260 4.77 4.62 -16.72
N SER A 261 3.90 4.08 -17.55
CA SER A 261 2.70 3.33 -17.13
C SER A 261 2.99 1.90 -16.66
N GLY A 262 4.21 1.39 -16.80
CA GLY A 262 4.65 0.07 -16.37
C GLY A 262 5.23 0.07 -14.96
N ASN A 263 4.48 0.52 -13.98
CA ASN A 263 4.90 0.74 -12.59
C ASN A 263 4.15 -0.14 -11.56
N GLY A 264 3.42 -1.15 -12.03
CA GLY A 264 2.67 -2.05 -11.17
C GLY A 264 3.52 -3.11 -10.46
N ILE A 265 3.06 -3.51 -9.26
CA ILE A 265 3.51 -4.75 -8.61
C ILE A 265 2.78 -5.99 -9.18
N CYS A 266 1.74 -5.77 -9.97
CA CYS A 266 1.09 -6.75 -10.84
C CYS A 266 1.25 -6.35 -12.31
N TYR A 267 1.34 -7.35 -13.19
CA TYR A 267 1.34 -7.13 -14.63
C TYR A 267 -0.06 -6.76 -15.16
N GLY A 268 -0.14 -5.88 -16.16
CA GLY A 268 -1.40 -5.41 -16.72
C GLY A 268 -2.20 -6.47 -17.48
N GLY A 269 -1.54 -7.51 -18.04
CA GLY A 269 -2.16 -8.53 -18.86
C GLY A 269 -3.21 -9.38 -18.14
N GLU A 270 -2.78 -10.45 -17.51
CA GLU A 270 -3.65 -11.35 -16.75
C GLU A 270 -3.77 -10.95 -15.27
N ARG A 271 -3.26 -9.80 -14.88
CA ARG A 271 -3.25 -9.24 -13.53
C ARG A 271 -2.43 -10.09 -12.53
N ASP A 272 -1.47 -10.83 -13.04
CA ASP A 272 -0.62 -11.70 -12.23
C ASP A 272 0.38 -10.87 -11.41
N ALA A 273 0.69 -11.37 -10.21
CA ALA A 273 1.72 -10.79 -9.37
C ALA A 273 3.09 -10.85 -10.05
N SER A 274 3.81 -9.75 -10.10
CA SER A 274 5.19 -9.71 -10.56
C SER A 274 6.15 -10.23 -9.46
N PRO A 275 7.42 -10.56 -9.77
CA PRO A 275 8.40 -10.97 -8.75
C PRO A 275 8.56 -9.99 -7.58
N LYS A 276 8.29 -8.70 -7.80
CA LYS A 276 8.29 -7.67 -6.74
C LYS A 276 7.29 -7.96 -5.62
N MET A 277 6.22 -8.68 -5.91
CA MET A 277 5.20 -9.03 -4.93
C MET A 277 5.73 -9.90 -3.78
N GLN A 278 6.80 -10.67 -3.99
CA GLN A 278 7.45 -11.43 -2.92
C GLN A 278 8.06 -10.50 -1.87
N GLU A 279 8.73 -9.43 -2.30
CA GLU A 279 9.26 -8.38 -1.42
C GLU A 279 8.12 -7.68 -0.67
N VAL A 280 7.04 -7.34 -1.37
CA VAL A 280 5.85 -6.72 -0.76
C VAL A 280 5.25 -7.64 0.30
N LYS A 281 5.00 -8.90 -0.02
CA LYS A 281 4.38 -9.88 0.89
C LYS A 281 5.21 -10.07 2.15
N PHE A 282 6.52 -10.19 2.03
CA PHE A 282 7.42 -10.37 3.17
C PHE A 282 7.44 -9.13 4.07
N ASN A 283 7.61 -7.94 3.49
CA ASN A 283 7.67 -6.71 4.28
C ASN A 283 6.33 -6.32 4.90
N TYR A 284 5.21 -6.75 4.33
CA TYR A 284 3.86 -6.46 4.81
C TYR A 284 3.29 -7.52 5.77
N GLN A 285 4.03 -8.58 6.07
CA GLN A 285 3.55 -9.59 7.02
C GLN A 285 3.28 -9.01 8.42
N ASN A 286 2.28 -9.56 9.11
CA ASN A 286 1.88 -9.14 10.46
C ASN A 286 2.48 -9.99 11.57
N ILE A 287 3.26 -11.01 11.22
CA ILE A 287 4.00 -11.84 12.15
C ILE A 287 5.44 -11.81 11.70
N SER A 288 6.35 -11.48 12.59
CA SER A 288 7.78 -11.58 12.34
C SER A 288 8.43 -12.57 13.29
N VAL A 289 9.55 -13.15 12.85
CA VAL A 289 10.28 -14.16 13.59
C VAL A 289 11.72 -13.69 13.75
N ALA A 290 12.16 -13.56 14.99
CA ALA A 290 13.55 -13.29 15.34
C ALA A 290 14.19 -14.58 15.87
N PHE A 291 15.37 -14.94 15.38
CA PHE A 291 16.04 -16.18 15.76
C PHE A 291 17.19 -15.92 16.74
N GLU A 292 17.30 -16.78 17.73
CA GLU A 292 18.47 -16.98 18.56
C GLU A 292 19.21 -18.27 18.13
N GLU A 293 20.05 -18.82 18.99
CA GLU A 293 20.83 -20.01 18.64
C GLU A 293 19.96 -21.27 18.56
N HIS A 294 19.11 -21.49 19.56
CA HIS A 294 18.25 -22.69 19.68
C HIS A 294 16.76 -22.35 19.81
N SER A 295 16.41 -21.08 19.71
CA SER A 295 15.03 -20.60 19.86
C SER A 295 14.66 -19.55 18.83
N PHE A 296 13.38 -19.23 18.77
CA PHE A 296 12.87 -18.12 17.98
C PHE A 296 11.80 -17.37 18.75
N THR A 297 11.73 -16.08 18.54
CA THR A 297 10.69 -15.21 19.09
C THR A 297 9.73 -14.81 17.98
N VAL A 298 8.45 -15.08 18.21
CA VAL A 298 7.33 -14.66 17.36
C VAL A 298 6.85 -13.30 17.84
N VAL A 299 6.83 -12.30 16.97
CA VAL A 299 6.27 -10.99 17.25
C VAL A 299 4.98 -10.86 16.44
N ASN A 300 3.84 -10.78 17.16
CA ASN A 300 2.54 -10.63 16.56
C ASN A 300 2.16 -9.15 16.43
N LYS A 301 2.14 -8.63 15.22
CA LYS A 301 1.78 -7.24 14.88
C LYS A 301 0.30 -7.10 14.49
N ASN A 302 -0.49 -8.19 14.48
CA ASN A 302 -1.92 -8.10 14.28
C ASN A 302 -2.56 -7.27 15.38
N LEU A 303 -3.58 -6.46 15.03
CA LEU A 303 -4.29 -5.61 15.98
C LEU A 303 -5.27 -6.40 16.86
N PHE A 304 -5.87 -7.46 16.31
CA PHE A 304 -6.99 -8.18 16.94
C PHE A 304 -6.89 -9.70 16.85
N ALA A 305 -6.03 -10.25 15.99
CA ALA A 305 -5.87 -11.69 15.79
C ALA A 305 -4.70 -12.23 16.62
N ASP A 306 -4.93 -13.37 17.29
CA ASP A 306 -3.91 -14.15 17.98
C ASP A 306 -3.21 -15.09 17.01
N THR A 307 -1.96 -15.51 17.30
CA THR A 307 -1.23 -16.43 16.41
C THR A 307 -1.80 -17.84 16.41
N SER A 308 -2.65 -18.22 17.37
CA SER A 308 -3.36 -19.51 17.37
C SER A 308 -4.34 -19.67 16.21
N GLU A 309 -4.74 -18.57 15.55
CA GLU A 309 -5.55 -18.60 14.32
C GLU A 309 -4.79 -19.20 13.14
N TYR A 310 -3.46 -19.25 13.21
CA TYR A 310 -2.59 -19.81 12.20
C TYR A 310 -1.95 -21.13 12.63
N GLN A 311 -1.56 -21.96 11.68
CA GLN A 311 -0.70 -23.11 11.95
C GLN A 311 0.76 -22.68 11.81
N CYS A 312 1.53 -22.74 12.88
CA CYS A 312 2.97 -22.60 12.85
C CYS A 312 3.62 -23.90 12.35
N ILE A 313 4.54 -23.80 11.41
CA ILE A 313 5.28 -24.93 10.85
C ILE A 313 6.77 -24.60 10.89
N VAL A 314 7.55 -25.41 11.60
CA VAL A 314 9.01 -25.30 11.64
C VAL A 314 9.61 -26.30 10.66
N ILE A 315 10.48 -25.83 9.77
CA ILE A 315 11.09 -26.60 8.68
C ILE A 315 12.60 -26.55 8.82
N LEU A 316 13.25 -27.72 8.85
CA LEU A 316 14.71 -27.82 8.76
C LEU A 316 15.09 -28.24 7.35
N GLN A 317 16.00 -27.49 6.74
CA GLN A 317 16.57 -27.77 5.43
C GLN A 317 18.06 -28.05 5.56
N LYS A 318 18.59 -29.00 4.79
CA LYS A 318 20.02 -29.28 4.65
C LYS A 318 20.41 -29.01 3.18
N ASN A 319 21.32 -28.10 2.94
CA ASN A 319 21.75 -27.69 1.60
C ASN A 319 20.54 -27.38 0.68
N GLY A 320 19.56 -26.63 1.19
CA GLY A 320 18.35 -26.27 0.46
C GLY A 320 17.23 -27.35 0.40
N THR A 321 17.50 -28.58 0.85
CA THR A 321 16.52 -29.67 0.81
C THR A 321 15.87 -29.87 2.18
N VAL A 322 14.52 -29.94 2.20
CA VAL A 322 13.76 -30.18 3.45
C VAL A 322 14.07 -31.58 4.00
N VAL A 323 14.58 -31.63 5.25
CA VAL A 323 14.89 -32.89 5.95
C VAL A 323 13.99 -33.18 7.13
N LYS A 324 13.42 -32.14 7.76
CA LYS A 324 12.41 -32.28 8.84
C LYS A 324 11.37 -31.19 8.73
N LYS A 325 10.16 -31.52 9.16
CA LYS A 325 9.03 -30.59 9.24
C LYS A 325 8.19 -30.91 10.46
N GLN A 326 7.88 -29.93 11.29
CA GLN A 326 7.06 -30.09 12.49
C GLN A 326 6.03 -28.98 12.61
N LYS A 327 4.79 -29.35 12.91
CA LYS A 327 3.74 -28.41 13.29
C LYS A 327 3.90 -28.07 14.77
N MET A 328 3.68 -26.80 15.10
CA MET A 328 3.67 -26.30 16.46
C MET A 328 2.43 -25.43 16.67
N ASP A 329 1.91 -25.41 17.87
CA ASP A 329 0.91 -24.43 18.28
C ASP A 329 1.60 -23.23 18.90
N THR A 330 1.17 -22.04 18.49
CA THR A 330 1.61 -20.76 19.05
C THR A 330 0.40 -20.01 19.57
N ASN A 331 0.59 -19.25 20.65
CA ASN A 331 -0.47 -18.47 21.28
C ASN A 331 0.13 -17.12 21.71
N VAL A 332 0.39 -16.29 20.73
CA VAL A 332 0.90 -14.94 20.96
C VAL A 332 -0.22 -13.95 20.74
N ALA A 333 -0.63 -13.28 21.80
CA ALA A 333 -1.71 -12.30 21.76
C ALA A 333 -1.40 -11.13 20.79
N PRO A 334 -2.43 -10.41 20.30
CA PRO A 334 -2.23 -9.23 19.49
C PRO A 334 -1.26 -8.21 20.13
N LEU A 335 -0.38 -7.64 19.31
CA LEU A 335 0.62 -6.63 19.71
C LEU A 335 1.55 -7.10 20.84
N SER A 336 1.87 -8.39 20.86
CA SER A 336 2.80 -8.97 21.84
C SER A 336 3.81 -9.92 21.19
N SER A 337 4.68 -10.52 21.98
CA SER A 337 5.68 -11.48 21.53
C SER A 337 5.74 -12.70 22.44
N GLY A 338 6.22 -13.83 21.90
CA GLY A 338 6.42 -15.06 22.64
C GLY A 338 7.58 -15.87 22.06
N SER A 339 8.36 -16.53 22.92
CA SER A 339 9.53 -17.31 22.52
C SER A 339 9.24 -18.80 22.56
N TYR A 340 9.83 -19.53 21.60
CA TYR A 340 9.65 -20.96 21.40
C TYR A 340 10.99 -21.61 21.06
N GLU A 341 11.18 -22.84 21.55
CA GLU A 341 12.36 -23.64 21.21
C GLU A 341 12.29 -24.15 19.77
N ILE A 342 13.42 -24.21 19.07
CA ILE A 342 13.51 -24.89 17.78
C ILE A 342 13.39 -26.41 18.05
N PRO A 343 12.38 -27.11 17.44
CA PRO A 343 12.09 -28.48 17.79
C PRO A 343 13.06 -29.49 17.19
N PHE A 344 14.22 -29.06 16.73
CA PHE A 344 15.24 -29.87 16.09
C PHE A 344 16.63 -29.59 16.65
N VAL A 345 17.44 -30.62 16.76
CA VAL A 345 18.89 -30.45 16.85
C VAL A 345 19.39 -30.11 15.46
N ILE A 346 20.17 -29.03 15.35
CA ILE A 346 20.77 -28.58 14.11
C ILE A 346 22.19 -29.13 14.05
N PRO A 347 22.51 -30.07 13.12
CA PRO A 347 23.85 -30.60 12.98
C PRO A 347 24.81 -29.58 12.38
N GLU A 348 26.14 -29.81 12.56
CA GLU A 348 27.20 -28.93 12.06
C GLU A 348 27.91 -29.48 10.81
N ASP A 349 27.40 -30.56 10.20
CA ASP A 349 28.04 -31.26 9.09
C ASP A 349 27.78 -30.66 7.70
N ALA A 350 26.87 -29.68 7.61
CA ALA A 350 26.52 -28.99 6.36
C ALA A 350 25.94 -27.60 6.62
N GLU A 351 25.49 -26.90 5.57
CA GLU A 351 24.64 -25.73 5.71
C GLU A 351 23.22 -26.17 6.05
N TYR A 352 22.67 -25.62 7.13
CA TYR A 352 21.27 -25.82 7.52
C TYR A 352 20.53 -24.52 7.53
N ALA A 353 19.23 -24.56 7.18
CA ALA A 353 18.32 -23.44 7.37
C ALA A 353 17.11 -23.89 8.18
N VAL A 354 16.71 -23.06 9.15
CA VAL A 354 15.45 -23.21 9.87
C VAL A 354 14.48 -22.14 9.40
N THR A 355 13.33 -22.58 8.87
CA THR A 355 12.23 -21.69 8.48
C THR A 355 11.07 -21.89 9.44
N VAL A 356 10.54 -20.80 9.99
CA VAL A 356 9.29 -20.78 10.76
C VAL A 356 8.24 -20.11 9.90
N SER A 357 7.21 -20.85 9.53
CA SER A 357 6.14 -20.45 8.62
C SER A 357 4.79 -20.44 9.31
N PHE A 358 3.98 -19.43 9.08
CA PHE A 358 2.60 -19.31 9.54
C PHE A 358 1.66 -19.42 8.36
N VAL A 359 0.76 -20.42 8.41
CA VAL A 359 -0.18 -20.69 7.33
C VAL A 359 -1.62 -20.71 7.85
N LEU A 360 -2.57 -20.43 6.96
CA LEU A 360 -4.00 -20.54 7.29
C LEU A 360 -4.35 -21.96 7.71
N ARG A 361 -5.11 -22.12 8.80
CA ARG A 361 -5.62 -23.43 9.27
C ARG A 361 -6.78 -23.94 8.41
N GLU A 362 -7.60 -23.02 7.92
CA GLU A 362 -8.84 -23.27 7.20
C GLU A 362 -8.95 -22.41 5.94
N ASP A 363 -9.88 -22.79 5.06
CA ASP A 363 -10.22 -22.00 3.88
C ASP A 363 -10.84 -20.65 4.30
N THR A 364 -10.45 -19.59 3.61
CA THR A 364 -11.02 -18.26 3.73
C THR A 364 -11.66 -17.83 2.40
N PHE A 365 -12.29 -16.66 2.37
CA PHE A 365 -12.83 -16.10 1.13
C PHE A 365 -11.76 -15.78 0.09
N TRP A 366 -10.50 -15.61 0.50
CA TRP A 366 -9.40 -15.12 -0.33
C TRP A 366 -8.25 -16.12 -0.51
N ALA A 367 -8.17 -17.19 0.30
CA ALA A 367 -7.15 -18.23 0.16
C ALA A 367 -7.58 -19.56 0.77
N LYS A 368 -6.93 -20.64 0.33
CA LYS A 368 -7.10 -21.99 0.86
C LYS A 368 -6.27 -22.21 2.12
N ALA A 369 -6.68 -23.18 2.94
CA ALA A 369 -5.87 -23.70 4.03
C ALA A 369 -4.46 -24.04 3.55
N GLY A 370 -3.46 -23.72 4.37
CA GLY A 370 -2.04 -23.88 3.99
C GLY A 370 -1.42 -22.67 3.28
N HIS A 371 -2.20 -21.64 2.95
CA HIS A 371 -1.64 -20.40 2.41
C HIS A 371 -0.76 -19.73 3.45
N GLU A 372 0.51 -19.45 3.09
CA GLU A 372 1.48 -18.79 3.97
C GLU A 372 1.20 -17.30 4.06
N VAL A 373 1.04 -16.81 5.31
CA VAL A 373 0.82 -15.39 5.61
C VAL A 373 2.07 -14.72 6.15
N ALA A 374 2.99 -15.48 6.74
CA ALA A 374 4.24 -14.95 7.27
C ALA A 374 5.29 -16.05 7.40
N PHE A 375 6.55 -15.68 7.32
CA PHE A 375 7.65 -16.57 7.66
C PHE A 375 8.89 -15.79 8.11
N GLY A 376 9.80 -16.51 8.78
CA GLY A 376 11.18 -16.09 9.00
C GLY A 376 12.13 -17.26 8.81
N GLN A 377 13.36 -16.97 8.45
CA GLN A 377 14.38 -17.98 8.19
C GLN A 377 15.73 -17.56 8.76
N LYS A 378 16.46 -18.52 9.35
CA LYS A 378 17.86 -18.37 9.74
C LYS A 378 18.68 -19.47 9.12
N VAL A 379 19.83 -19.08 8.55
CA VAL A 379 20.84 -20.02 8.01
C VAL A 379 21.94 -20.23 9.02
N TYR A 380 22.26 -21.50 9.26
CA TYR A 380 23.34 -21.97 10.12
C TYR A 380 24.43 -22.54 9.20
N LYS A 381 25.54 -21.83 9.10
CA LYS A 381 26.67 -22.24 8.26
C LYS A 381 27.71 -22.95 9.09
N LYS A 382 28.32 -24.01 8.52
CA LYS A 382 29.55 -24.57 9.09
C LYS A 382 30.63 -23.52 9.00
N GLU A 383 31.26 -23.19 10.10
CA GLU A 383 32.53 -22.45 10.07
C GLU A 383 33.57 -23.35 9.39
N VAL A 384 34.22 -22.83 8.33
CA VAL A 384 35.26 -23.53 7.57
C VAL A 384 36.63 -23.30 8.23
#